data_14a028347e77c8bd8caa83258d002d99
#
_entry.id   14a028347e77c8bd8caa83258d002d99
#
_cell.length_a   1.000
_cell.length_b   1.000
_cell.length_c   1.000
_cell.angle_alpha   90.00
_cell.angle_beta   90.00
_cell.angle_gamma   90.00
#
_symmetry.space_group_name_H-M   'P 1'
#
loop_
_entity.id
_entity.type
_entity.pdbx_description
1 polymer ?
#
loop_
_entity_poly.entity_id
_entity_poly.type
_entity_poly.pdbx_seq_one_letter_code
_entity_poly.pdbx_strand_id
1 'polypeptide(L)'
;MTISILLDIPESFAKQARYTVENIFSPYNEDFVVTDKFENCNNENNRIVYCMESSPYLHDPNFKKDLYIILENSSIEFFSHFKPYDLNDLSYIEKIPCIFPLKNNEILKSNRNLLPFDIIAASFFFLSCWQEYSIGNRDKKGRVPLKSTIQYKLNIIRKPIVNEYLRILGDYINKLWGTELEHKEMPGEAVSYVSLSHDICWIDISLKKYIKLVVNNRHVIVKNFSNFLSAVRYLWSRTRIYKKVYDIEEKLGVFSTIFLLTEYPAKYKYFVDSLIKTYCGTNFELAHHLSGMSIMNQNVKQEKAMIKHLDSSICGERVHTLRFDINSLFSQVEMNAYNYDNSLLFPEDMGYRTGFSYPHYIFDPIKKKPFKVLAIPLNIMDTTLVDRKYLWLKDESVEKELLDFISNSLNYGGVLSVLIHYSFFLINTKSRLEMYERILTSLISKGVKIGTCREIYTWRDKSKNILFLK
;
A
#
# COMPACT_ATOMS: atom_id res chain seq x y z
N MET A 1 0.76 -13.26 -24.52
CA MET A 1 1.48 -12.38 -25.48
C MET A 1 2.78 -11.93 -24.84
N THR A 2 3.89 -11.79 -25.61
CA THR A 2 5.15 -11.24 -25.10
C THR A 2 5.29 -9.79 -25.51
N ILE A 3 5.55 -8.88 -24.56
CA ILE A 3 5.82 -7.47 -24.82
C ILE A 3 7.30 -7.21 -24.53
N SER A 4 8.03 -6.67 -25.53
CA SER A 4 9.41 -6.25 -25.35
C SER A 4 9.46 -4.81 -24.86
N ILE A 5 10.30 -4.54 -23.84
CA ILE A 5 10.53 -3.19 -23.30
C ILE A 5 12.00 -2.86 -23.52
N LEU A 6 12.27 -1.98 -24.47
CA LEU A 6 13.62 -1.48 -24.75
C LEU A 6 13.91 -0.26 -23.88
N LEU A 7 15.01 -0.30 -23.13
CA LEU A 7 15.50 0.79 -22.30
C LEU A 7 16.71 1.46 -22.97
N ASP A 8 16.46 2.38 -23.90
CA ASP A 8 17.50 3.19 -24.57
C ASP A 8 17.70 4.52 -23.80
N ILE A 9 18.18 4.38 -22.57
CA ILE A 9 18.30 5.47 -21.59
C ILE A 9 19.69 5.48 -20.93
N PRO A 10 20.12 6.61 -20.35
CA PRO A 10 21.37 6.70 -19.63
C PRO A 10 21.44 5.72 -18.44
N GLU A 11 22.62 5.15 -18.22
CA GLU A 11 22.92 4.23 -17.09
C GLU A 11 22.55 4.86 -15.72
N SER A 12 22.64 6.19 -15.63
CA SER A 12 22.30 6.93 -14.40
C SER A 12 20.85 6.74 -13.94
N PHE A 13 19.92 6.41 -14.87
CA PHE A 13 18.51 6.16 -14.57
C PHE A 13 18.06 4.70 -14.82
N ALA A 14 18.91 3.86 -15.39
CA ALA A 14 18.56 2.50 -15.78
C ALA A 14 18.04 1.63 -14.62
N LYS A 15 18.61 1.78 -13.41
CA LYS A 15 18.17 1.03 -12.22
C LYS A 15 16.77 1.43 -11.76
N GLN A 16 16.45 2.71 -11.78
CA GLN A 16 15.13 3.24 -11.46
C GLN A 16 14.09 2.77 -12.47
N ALA A 17 14.42 2.84 -13.76
CA ALA A 17 13.55 2.37 -14.85
C ALA A 17 13.26 0.87 -14.72
N ARG A 18 14.28 0.02 -14.57
CA ARG A 18 14.12 -1.44 -14.38
C ARG A 18 13.24 -1.75 -13.16
N TYR A 19 13.50 -1.09 -12.03
CA TYR A 19 12.68 -1.24 -10.82
C TYR A 19 11.21 -0.86 -11.10
N THR A 20 10.98 0.27 -11.77
CA THR A 20 9.62 0.74 -12.05
C THR A 20 8.90 -0.21 -12.97
N VAL A 21 9.51 -0.61 -14.07
CA VAL A 21 8.96 -1.58 -15.04
C VAL A 21 8.60 -2.88 -14.33
N GLU A 22 9.49 -3.43 -13.49
CA GLU A 22 9.20 -4.66 -12.73
C GLU A 22 7.94 -4.54 -11.87
N ASN A 23 7.75 -3.40 -11.21
CA ASN A 23 6.60 -3.24 -10.34
C ASN A 23 5.30 -2.95 -11.08
N ILE A 24 5.32 -2.05 -12.09
CA ILE A 24 4.10 -1.64 -12.77
C ILE A 24 3.55 -2.71 -13.73
N PHE A 25 4.39 -3.58 -14.28
CA PHE A 25 3.95 -4.67 -15.16
C PHE A 25 3.73 -6.00 -14.44
N SER A 26 4.20 -6.15 -13.21
CA SER A 26 4.00 -7.37 -12.43
C SER A 26 2.54 -7.78 -12.21
N PRO A 27 1.54 -6.86 -12.18
CA PRO A 27 0.14 -7.22 -12.04
C PRO A 27 -0.51 -7.87 -13.26
N TYR A 28 0.16 -7.92 -14.40
CA TYR A 28 -0.41 -8.40 -15.65
C TYR A 28 0.01 -9.83 -15.99
N ASN A 29 -0.82 -10.52 -16.78
CA ASN A 29 -0.60 -11.92 -17.20
C ASN A 29 0.43 -12.06 -18.32
N GLU A 30 0.64 -10.99 -19.10
CA GLU A 30 1.57 -11.00 -20.22
C GLU A 30 3.01 -11.23 -19.75
N ASP A 31 3.81 -11.85 -20.64
CA ASP A 31 5.25 -11.95 -20.46
C ASP A 31 5.94 -10.68 -20.92
N PHE A 32 6.81 -10.13 -20.08
CA PHE A 32 7.58 -8.92 -20.40
C PHE A 32 9.06 -9.25 -20.49
N VAL A 33 9.68 -8.85 -21.60
CA VAL A 33 11.12 -8.95 -21.82
C VAL A 33 11.72 -7.56 -21.80
N VAL A 34 12.54 -7.29 -20.79
CA VAL A 34 13.18 -5.97 -20.57
C VAL A 34 14.65 -6.06 -20.97
N THR A 35 15.08 -5.22 -21.88
CA THR A 35 16.46 -5.22 -22.41
C THR A 35 16.95 -3.81 -22.72
N ASP A 36 18.27 -3.62 -22.74
CA ASP A 36 18.97 -2.42 -23.23
C ASP A 36 19.54 -2.62 -24.65
N LYS A 37 19.32 -3.81 -25.24
CA LYS A 37 19.80 -4.13 -26.61
C LYS A 37 18.64 -4.46 -27.51
N PHE A 38 18.59 -3.79 -28.65
CA PHE A 38 17.56 -3.99 -29.64
C PHE A 38 17.50 -5.41 -30.20
N GLU A 39 18.65 -6.04 -30.37
CA GLU A 39 18.78 -7.44 -30.86
C GLU A 39 18.03 -8.46 -29.99
N ASN A 40 17.85 -8.16 -28.73
CA ASN A 40 17.11 -9.00 -27.78
C ASN A 40 15.60 -8.73 -27.78
N CYS A 41 15.12 -7.72 -28.54
CA CYS A 41 13.70 -7.50 -28.73
C CYS A 41 13.19 -8.52 -29.76
N ASN A 42 12.13 -9.23 -29.44
CA ASN A 42 11.46 -10.09 -30.41
C ASN A 42 11.06 -9.25 -31.63
N ASN A 43 11.25 -9.78 -32.84
CA ASN A 43 10.88 -9.12 -34.11
C ASN A 43 9.35 -8.90 -34.25
N GLU A 44 8.56 -9.30 -33.28
CA GLU A 44 7.12 -9.11 -33.25
C GLU A 44 6.76 -7.71 -32.75
N ASN A 45 5.76 -7.14 -33.39
CA ASN A 45 5.33 -5.74 -33.40
C ASN A 45 4.83 -5.13 -32.06
N ASN A 46 5.16 -5.69 -30.89
CA ASN A 46 4.63 -5.23 -29.60
C ASN A 46 5.78 -4.77 -28.70
N ARG A 47 6.29 -3.56 -28.99
CA ARG A 47 7.41 -3.00 -28.21
C ARG A 47 7.05 -1.67 -27.56
N ILE A 48 7.47 -1.53 -26.33
CA ILE A 48 7.53 -0.26 -25.62
C ILE A 48 9.00 0.20 -25.65
N VAL A 49 9.24 1.39 -26.15
CA VAL A 49 10.58 1.99 -26.21
C VAL A 49 10.64 3.15 -25.24
N TYR A 50 11.42 2.99 -24.18
CA TYR A 50 11.71 4.06 -23.22
C TYR A 50 13.07 4.66 -23.60
N CYS A 51 13.08 5.89 -24.09
CA CYS A 51 14.27 6.48 -24.68
C CYS A 51 14.37 7.99 -24.45
N MET A 52 15.54 8.55 -24.74
CA MET A 52 15.74 10.00 -24.83
C MET A 52 15.16 10.54 -26.15
N GLU A 53 14.86 11.85 -26.21
CA GLU A 53 14.44 12.50 -27.47
C GLU A 53 15.47 12.37 -28.60
N SER A 54 16.76 12.25 -28.27
CA SER A 54 17.85 12.05 -29.21
C SER A 54 18.00 10.62 -29.72
N SER A 55 17.17 9.70 -29.27
CA SER A 55 17.25 8.29 -29.66
C SER A 55 17.03 8.08 -31.15
N PRO A 56 17.87 7.29 -31.83
CA PRO A 56 17.68 6.97 -33.23
C PRO A 56 16.39 6.19 -33.48
N TYR A 57 15.91 5.43 -32.49
CA TYR A 57 14.70 4.63 -32.62
C TYR A 57 13.43 5.46 -32.76
N LEU A 58 13.40 6.67 -32.22
CA LEU A 58 12.23 7.56 -32.27
C LEU A 58 11.85 7.99 -33.69
N HIS A 59 12.82 8.03 -34.60
CA HIS A 59 12.67 8.53 -35.98
C HIS A 59 12.79 7.42 -37.03
N ASP A 60 13.08 6.18 -36.65
CA ASP A 60 13.26 5.09 -37.59
C ASP A 60 11.89 4.57 -38.09
N PRO A 61 11.64 4.57 -39.40
CA PRO A 61 10.38 4.10 -39.97
C PRO A 61 10.07 2.61 -39.71
N ASN A 62 11.06 1.81 -39.31
CA ASN A 62 10.86 0.40 -38.96
C ASN A 62 10.15 0.22 -37.61
N PHE A 63 10.02 1.29 -36.80
CA PHE A 63 9.42 1.27 -35.47
C PHE A 63 8.04 1.96 -35.42
N LYS A 64 7.31 2.01 -36.52
CA LYS A 64 6.01 2.72 -36.60
C LYS A 64 4.91 2.16 -35.71
N LYS A 65 5.06 0.92 -35.23
CA LYS A 65 4.09 0.25 -34.36
C LYS A 65 4.53 0.20 -32.89
N ASP A 66 5.67 0.79 -32.58
CA ASP A 66 6.19 0.81 -31.22
C ASP A 66 5.49 1.92 -30.41
N LEU A 67 5.33 1.69 -29.12
CA LEU A 67 4.86 2.69 -28.17
C LEU A 67 6.06 3.37 -27.51
N TYR A 68 6.10 4.69 -27.57
CA TYR A 68 7.23 5.47 -27.06
C TYR A 68 6.91 6.16 -25.73
N ILE A 69 7.88 6.13 -24.84
CA ILE A 69 7.91 6.90 -23.58
C ILE A 69 9.24 7.69 -23.61
N ILE A 70 9.17 8.98 -23.38
CA ILE A 70 10.38 9.83 -23.39
C ILE A 70 10.84 10.11 -21.97
N LEU A 71 12.11 9.81 -21.71
CA LEU A 71 12.83 10.26 -20.53
C LEU A 71 13.50 11.60 -20.85
N GLU A 72 13.04 12.68 -20.23
CA GLU A 72 13.65 13.98 -20.35
C GLU A 72 14.87 14.15 -19.42
N ASN A 73 15.83 14.98 -19.82
CA ASN A 73 16.98 15.32 -18.97
C ASN A 73 16.56 15.91 -17.62
N SER A 74 15.47 16.69 -17.61
CA SER A 74 14.91 17.29 -16.40
C SER A 74 14.46 16.22 -15.36
N SER A 75 13.97 15.07 -15.82
CA SER A 75 13.64 13.94 -14.95
C SER A 75 14.89 13.30 -14.33
N ILE A 76 15.97 13.16 -15.11
CA ILE A 76 17.24 12.63 -14.62
C ILE A 76 17.84 13.56 -13.56
N GLU A 77 17.85 14.88 -13.83
CA GLU A 77 18.31 15.88 -12.88
C GLU A 77 17.49 15.91 -11.61
N PHE A 78 16.16 15.80 -11.72
CA PHE A 78 15.26 15.73 -10.59
C PHE A 78 15.60 14.57 -9.66
N PHE A 79 15.79 13.36 -10.19
CA PHE A 79 16.15 12.17 -9.42
C PHE A 79 17.62 12.09 -9.01
N SER A 80 18.46 13.00 -9.44
CA SER A 80 19.82 13.16 -8.92
C SER A 80 19.87 13.94 -7.59
N HIS A 81 18.78 14.64 -7.25
CA HIS A 81 18.68 15.48 -6.05
C HIS A 81 17.31 15.30 -5.39
N PHE A 82 17.24 15.35 -4.06
CA PHE A 82 15.97 15.27 -3.33
C PHE A 82 15.27 16.64 -3.31
N LYS A 83 14.82 17.11 -4.46
CA LYS A 83 14.06 18.35 -4.60
C LYS A 83 12.55 18.10 -4.49
N PRO A 84 11.77 19.02 -3.94
CA PRO A 84 10.31 18.99 -4.05
C PRO A 84 9.88 19.08 -5.52
N TYR A 85 8.82 18.38 -5.88
CA TYR A 85 8.23 18.48 -7.22
C TYR A 85 7.54 19.84 -7.40
N ASP A 86 7.78 20.48 -8.53
CA ASP A 86 7.12 21.74 -8.89
C ASP A 86 5.73 21.47 -9.47
N LEU A 87 4.68 21.88 -8.75
CA LEU A 87 3.29 21.68 -9.17
C LEU A 87 2.88 22.51 -10.40
N ASN A 88 3.71 23.46 -10.85
CA ASN A 88 3.49 24.15 -12.11
C ASN A 88 3.90 23.28 -13.32
N ASP A 89 4.65 22.21 -13.10
CA ASP A 89 5.09 21.26 -14.13
C ASP A 89 4.14 20.05 -14.20
N LEU A 90 2.87 20.29 -14.53
CA LEU A 90 1.81 19.29 -14.63
C LEU A 90 1.11 19.34 -15.98
N SER A 91 0.69 18.16 -16.45
CA SER A 91 -0.32 18.04 -17.50
C SER A 91 -1.51 17.23 -16.98
N TYR A 92 -2.58 17.15 -17.76
CA TYR A 92 -3.78 16.40 -17.38
C TYR A 92 -4.28 15.57 -18.56
N ILE A 93 -4.58 14.30 -18.29
CA ILE A 93 -5.28 13.40 -19.20
C ILE A 93 -6.57 12.97 -18.51
N GLU A 94 -7.74 13.28 -19.08
CA GLU A 94 -9.04 12.93 -18.50
C GLU A 94 -9.20 13.30 -17.02
N LYS A 95 -8.70 14.46 -16.61
CA LYS A 95 -8.66 14.95 -15.21
C LYS A 95 -7.66 14.22 -14.30
N ILE A 96 -6.83 13.33 -14.84
CA ILE A 96 -5.75 12.68 -14.10
C ILE A 96 -4.52 13.58 -14.18
N PRO A 97 -3.97 14.04 -13.05
CA PRO A 97 -2.76 14.84 -13.05
C PRO A 97 -1.56 13.95 -13.41
N CYS A 98 -0.84 14.31 -14.46
CA CYS A 98 0.37 13.65 -14.94
C CYS A 98 1.59 14.49 -14.56
N ILE A 99 2.43 13.96 -13.68
CA ILE A 99 3.74 14.55 -13.37
C ILE A 99 4.76 14.14 -14.43
N PHE A 100 5.83 14.89 -14.60
CA PHE A 100 6.82 14.74 -15.68
C PHE A 100 6.18 14.77 -17.08
N PRO A 101 5.42 15.84 -17.43
CA PRO A 101 4.86 15.99 -18.77
C PRO A 101 5.96 16.16 -19.79
N LEU A 102 5.76 15.64 -20.99
CA LEU A 102 6.64 15.88 -22.12
C LEU A 102 6.52 17.33 -22.58
N LYS A 103 7.65 18.04 -22.65
CA LYS A 103 7.71 19.48 -22.94
C LYS A 103 7.75 19.80 -24.43
N ASN A 104 8.26 18.86 -25.24
CA ASN A 104 8.41 19.04 -26.67
C ASN A 104 7.10 18.77 -27.42
N ASN A 105 6.34 19.85 -27.69
CA ASN A 105 5.07 19.78 -28.43
C ASN A 105 5.20 19.35 -29.89
N GLU A 106 6.37 19.56 -30.53
CA GLU A 106 6.57 19.17 -31.92
C GLU A 106 6.66 17.65 -32.06
N ILE A 107 7.39 17.00 -31.16
CA ILE A 107 7.46 15.53 -31.11
C ILE A 107 6.08 14.92 -30.83
N LEU A 108 5.30 15.48 -29.90
CA LEU A 108 3.94 15.05 -29.61
C LEU A 108 3.00 15.13 -30.83
N LYS A 109 3.17 16.16 -31.67
CA LYS A 109 2.38 16.32 -32.90
C LYS A 109 2.82 15.38 -34.02
N SER A 110 4.11 15.07 -34.10
CA SER A 110 4.67 14.24 -35.15
C SER A 110 4.53 12.75 -34.92
N ASN A 111 4.43 12.29 -33.67
CA ASN A 111 4.35 10.89 -33.32
C ASN A 111 3.10 10.57 -32.49
N ARG A 112 2.14 9.83 -33.08
CA ARG A 112 0.86 9.46 -32.45
C ARG A 112 0.97 8.31 -31.44
N ASN A 113 2.11 7.63 -31.43
CA ASN A 113 2.38 6.48 -30.54
C ASN A 113 3.22 6.90 -29.32
N LEU A 114 3.23 8.16 -28.99
CA LEU A 114 4.02 8.74 -27.92
C LEU A 114 3.13 9.08 -26.73
N LEU A 115 3.50 8.63 -25.55
CA LEU A 115 2.85 9.05 -24.30
C LEU A 115 3.20 10.51 -23.99
N PRO A 116 2.22 11.34 -23.60
CA PRO A 116 2.44 12.78 -23.38
C PRO A 116 3.09 13.10 -22.03
N PHE A 117 3.53 12.11 -21.30
CA PHE A 117 4.28 12.25 -20.04
C PHE A 117 5.15 11.01 -19.80
N ASP A 118 6.18 11.17 -18.99
CA ASP A 118 7.06 10.06 -18.59
C ASP A 118 6.40 9.22 -17.48
N ILE A 119 5.62 8.20 -17.89
CA ILE A 119 4.92 7.30 -16.97
C ILE A 119 5.90 6.51 -16.09
N ILE A 120 7.11 6.22 -16.56
CA ILE A 120 8.12 5.47 -15.81
C ILE A 120 8.67 6.34 -14.67
N ALA A 121 9.08 7.57 -14.96
CA ALA A 121 9.53 8.51 -13.93
C ALA A 121 8.39 8.88 -12.97
N ALA A 122 7.17 9.08 -13.47
CA ALA A 122 6.00 9.39 -12.65
C ALA A 122 5.65 8.26 -11.69
N SER A 123 5.65 7.02 -12.18
CA SER A 123 5.42 5.84 -11.32
C SER A 123 6.55 5.64 -10.32
N PHE A 124 7.81 5.82 -10.72
CA PHE A 124 8.96 5.74 -9.81
C PHE A 124 8.84 6.72 -8.65
N PHE A 125 8.41 7.95 -8.91
CA PHE A 125 8.23 8.98 -7.89
C PHE A 125 7.28 8.52 -6.77
N PHE A 126 6.15 7.91 -7.11
CA PHE A 126 5.17 7.43 -6.14
C PHE A 126 5.61 6.12 -5.47
N LEU A 127 6.01 5.12 -6.26
CA LEU A 127 6.39 3.79 -5.77
C LEU A 127 7.57 3.81 -4.80
N SER A 128 8.53 4.71 -5.02
CA SER A 128 9.70 4.87 -4.15
C SER A 128 9.46 5.75 -2.93
N CYS A 129 8.27 6.35 -2.79
CA CYS A 129 8.00 7.41 -1.81
C CYS A 129 8.99 8.58 -1.93
N TRP A 130 9.46 8.92 -3.14
CA TRP A 130 10.54 9.88 -3.40
C TRP A 130 10.37 11.21 -2.68
N GLN A 131 9.16 11.75 -2.68
CA GLN A 131 8.89 13.05 -2.04
C GLN A 131 9.22 13.09 -0.55
N GLU A 132 9.17 11.94 0.16
CA GLU A 132 9.40 11.90 1.59
C GLU A 132 10.87 12.12 1.96
N TYR A 133 11.77 11.94 1.03
CA TYR A 133 13.19 12.30 1.17
C TYR A 133 13.43 13.82 1.01
N SER A 134 12.56 14.53 0.30
CA SER A 134 12.65 15.98 0.10
C SER A 134 11.85 16.82 1.10
N ILE A 135 10.79 16.25 1.69
CA ILE A 135 9.94 16.96 2.65
C ILE A 135 10.63 16.98 4.02
N GLY A 136 11.08 18.17 4.46
CA GLY A 136 11.70 18.35 5.79
C GLY A 136 10.69 18.42 6.94
N ASN A 137 9.41 18.76 6.66
CA ASN A 137 8.37 18.86 7.67
C ASN A 137 8.01 17.49 8.26
N ARG A 138 7.98 17.40 9.61
CA ARG A 138 7.61 16.18 10.33
C ARG A 138 6.60 16.51 11.43
N ASP A 139 5.67 15.58 11.68
CA ASP A 139 4.76 15.68 12.82
C ASP A 139 5.48 15.32 14.15
N LYS A 140 4.76 15.42 15.27
CA LYS A 140 5.30 15.09 16.61
C LYS A 140 5.78 13.63 16.75
N LYS A 141 5.44 12.76 15.82
CA LYS A 141 5.86 11.35 15.77
C LYS A 141 6.98 11.12 14.74
N GLY A 142 7.49 12.16 14.10
CA GLY A 142 8.54 12.09 13.08
C GLY A 142 8.04 11.68 11.68
N ARG A 143 6.71 11.63 11.44
CA ARG A 143 6.13 11.24 10.15
C ARG A 143 6.00 12.44 9.22
N VAL A 144 6.05 12.19 7.92
CA VAL A 144 5.65 13.18 6.91
C VAL A 144 4.13 13.39 6.99
N PRO A 145 3.62 14.61 7.24
CA PRO A 145 2.19 14.88 7.23
C PRO A 145 1.60 14.80 5.82
N LEU A 146 0.41 14.22 5.68
CA LEU A 146 -0.30 14.12 4.39
C LEU A 146 -0.40 15.47 3.67
N LYS A 147 -0.72 16.55 4.38
CA LYS A 147 -0.85 17.91 3.83
C LYS A 147 0.42 18.45 3.13
N SER A 148 1.58 17.87 3.44
CA SER A 148 2.86 18.26 2.82
C SER A 148 3.13 17.53 1.50
N THR A 149 2.31 16.54 1.15
CA THR A 149 2.51 15.67 -0.01
C THR A 149 1.81 16.17 -1.26
N ILE A 150 2.28 15.70 -2.43
CA ILE A 150 1.64 15.95 -3.71
C ILE A 150 0.23 15.33 -3.78
N GLN A 151 0.04 14.16 -3.17
CA GLN A 151 -1.27 13.48 -3.13
C GLN A 151 -2.34 14.37 -2.48
N TYR A 152 -2.00 15.08 -1.41
CA TYR A 152 -2.92 16.01 -0.78
C TYR A 152 -3.19 17.25 -1.65
N LYS A 153 -2.13 17.85 -2.16
CA LYS A 153 -2.20 19.09 -2.95
C LYS A 153 -3.01 18.91 -4.24
N LEU A 154 -2.95 17.73 -4.84
CA LEU A 154 -3.69 17.35 -6.05
C LEU A 154 -5.02 16.64 -5.76
N ASN A 155 -5.36 16.42 -4.49
CA ASN A 155 -6.57 15.70 -4.06
C ASN A 155 -6.68 14.29 -4.67
N ILE A 156 -5.56 13.55 -4.69
CA ILE A 156 -5.47 12.20 -5.28
C ILE A 156 -5.14 11.11 -4.26
N ILE A 157 -5.11 11.41 -2.96
CA ILE A 157 -4.74 10.41 -1.94
C ILE A 157 -5.65 9.18 -1.98
N ARG A 158 -6.93 9.36 -2.26
CA ARG A 158 -7.93 8.29 -2.30
C ARG A 158 -7.98 7.55 -3.64
N LYS A 159 -7.11 7.90 -4.60
CA LYS A 159 -6.98 7.23 -5.89
C LYS A 159 -5.58 6.63 -6.03
N PRO A 160 -5.44 5.39 -6.47
CA PRO A 160 -4.14 4.82 -6.79
C PRO A 160 -3.65 5.40 -8.12
N ILE A 161 -2.96 6.54 -8.07
CA ILE A 161 -2.58 7.33 -9.25
C ILE A 161 -1.70 6.53 -10.24
N VAL A 162 -0.88 5.60 -9.75
CA VAL A 162 -0.08 4.72 -10.61
C VAL A 162 -0.98 3.76 -11.39
N ASN A 163 -2.08 3.27 -10.79
CA ASN A 163 -3.06 2.46 -11.53
C ASN A 163 -3.76 3.29 -12.62
N GLU A 164 -4.05 4.56 -12.36
CA GLU A 164 -4.60 5.47 -13.39
C GLU A 164 -3.59 5.68 -14.54
N TYR A 165 -2.31 5.81 -14.23
CA TYR A 165 -1.27 5.86 -15.25
C TYR A 165 -1.20 4.57 -16.08
N LEU A 166 -1.35 3.41 -15.42
CA LEU A 166 -1.37 2.12 -16.12
C LEU A 166 -2.62 1.96 -16.98
N ARG A 167 -3.78 2.47 -16.56
CA ARG A 167 -4.98 2.52 -17.40
C ARG A 167 -4.72 3.34 -18.67
N ILE A 168 -4.13 4.53 -18.54
CA ILE A 168 -3.73 5.35 -19.69
C ILE A 168 -2.79 4.58 -20.62
N LEU A 169 -1.77 3.91 -20.06
CA LEU A 169 -0.83 3.10 -20.84
C LEU A 169 -1.55 1.96 -21.57
N GLY A 170 -2.47 1.26 -20.90
CA GLY A 170 -3.30 0.21 -21.47
C GLY A 170 -4.16 0.70 -22.63
N ASP A 171 -4.76 1.90 -22.50
CA ASP A 171 -5.54 2.53 -23.59
C ASP A 171 -4.69 2.79 -24.83
N TYR A 172 -3.43 3.24 -24.64
CA TYR A 172 -2.47 3.41 -25.76
C TYR A 172 -2.08 2.08 -26.39
N ILE A 173 -1.81 1.06 -25.57
CA ILE A 173 -1.49 -0.31 -26.02
C ILE A 173 -2.65 -0.90 -26.82
N ASN A 174 -3.88 -0.82 -26.29
CA ASN A 174 -5.07 -1.34 -26.98
C ASN A 174 -5.29 -0.62 -28.31
N LYS A 175 -5.20 0.71 -28.33
CA LYS A 175 -5.36 1.50 -29.55
C LYS A 175 -4.32 1.16 -30.62
N LEU A 176 -3.08 0.86 -30.19
CA LEU A 176 -1.95 0.65 -31.11
C LEU A 176 -1.88 -0.80 -31.60
N TRP A 177 -2.14 -1.76 -30.71
CA TRP A 177 -1.96 -3.19 -31.00
C TRP A 177 -3.26 -4.00 -31.03
N GLY A 178 -4.39 -3.40 -30.62
CA GLY A 178 -5.67 -4.10 -30.50
C GLY A 178 -5.69 -5.12 -29.37
N THR A 179 -4.89 -4.92 -28.33
CA THR A 179 -4.71 -5.86 -27.22
C THR A 179 -5.01 -5.17 -25.90
N GLU A 180 -5.80 -5.83 -25.07
CA GLU A 180 -6.00 -5.41 -23.67
C GLU A 180 -5.04 -6.18 -22.76
N LEU A 181 -4.45 -5.47 -21.80
CA LEU A 181 -3.62 -6.08 -20.76
C LEU A 181 -4.53 -6.73 -19.72
N GLU A 182 -4.30 -7.99 -19.42
CA GLU A 182 -5.08 -8.74 -18.46
C GLU A 182 -4.41 -8.74 -17.09
N HIS A 183 -5.16 -8.35 -16.05
CA HIS A 183 -4.66 -8.45 -14.69
C HIS A 183 -4.57 -9.89 -14.21
N LYS A 184 -3.51 -10.20 -13.48
CA LYS A 184 -3.38 -11.48 -12.76
C LYS A 184 -4.46 -11.60 -11.69
N GLU A 185 -4.97 -12.79 -11.57
CA GLU A 185 -5.82 -13.14 -10.45
C GLU A 185 -5.06 -13.05 -9.13
N MET A 186 -5.70 -12.47 -8.14
CA MET A 186 -5.25 -12.40 -6.77
C MET A 186 -5.47 -13.75 -6.06
N PRO A 187 -4.98 -13.97 -4.83
CA PRO A 187 -5.26 -15.21 -4.10
C PRO A 187 -6.74 -15.56 -4.11
N GLY A 188 -7.07 -16.82 -4.43
CA GLY A 188 -8.45 -17.30 -4.53
C GLY A 188 -9.19 -16.88 -5.79
N GLU A 189 -8.45 -16.66 -6.91
CA GLU A 189 -8.99 -16.33 -8.24
C GLU A 189 -9.82 -15.04 -8.26
N ALA A 190 -9.46 -14.10 -7.39
CA ALA A 190 -10.16 -12.83 -7.25
C ALA A 190 -9.49 -11.73 -8.08
N VAL A 191 -10.29 -10.77 -8.59
CA VAL A 191 -9.76 -9.55 -9.23
C VAL A 191 -9.13 -8.61 -8.20
N SER A 192 -9.74 -8.55 -7.00
CA SER A 192 -9.30 -7.73 -5.89
C SER A 192 -9.29 -8.51 -4.59
N TYR A 193 -8.36 -8.19 -3.71
CA TYR A 193 -8.18 -8.87 -2.43
C TYR A 193 -8.25 -7.86 -1.29
N VAL A 194 -9.03 -8.17 -0.25
CA VAL A 194 -9.07 -7.39 0.98
C VAL A 194 -8.19 -8.07 2.03
N SER A 195 -7.07 -7.43 2.39
CA SER A 195 -6.23 -7.84 3.52
C SER A 195 -6.80 -7.28 4.80
N LEU A 196 -7.41 -8.15 5.61
CA LEU A 196 -8.01 -7.76 6.89
C LEU A 196 -6.98 -7.91 8.02
N SER A 197 -6.95 -6.94 8.94
CA SER A 197 -5.99 -6.98 10.03
C SER A 197 -6.47 -6.28 11.30
N HIS A 198 -5.90 -6.71 12.44
CA HIS A 198 -6.14 -6.16 13.76
C HIS A 198 -4.85 -5.92 14.52
N ASP A 199 -4.72 -4.75 15.14
CA ASP A 199 -3.58 -4.43 16.00
C ASP A 199 -3.94 -4.66 17.47
N ILE A 200 -3.11 -5.42 18.17
CA ILE A 200 -3.18 -5.62 19.62
C ILE A 200 -2.22 -4.65 20.31
N CYS A 201 -2.59 -3.36 20.33
CA CYS A 201 -1.79 -2.30 20.94
C CYS A 201 -2.02 -2.11 22.44
N TRP A 202 -3.20 -2.52 22.92
CA TRP A 202 -3.70 -2.11 24.22
C TRP A 202 -4.20 -3.30 25.04
N ILE A 203 -3.26 -4.06 25.56
CA ILE A 203 -3.58 -5.12 26.53
C ILE A 203 -4.04 -4.50 27.85
N ASP A 204 -3.61 -3.27 28.16
CA ASP A 204 -4.01 -2.52 29.36
C ASP A 204 -4.81 -1.25 29.02
N ILE A 205 -6.13 -1.37 28.96
CA ILE A 205 -6.99 -0.19 29.00
C ILE A 205 -7.35 0.06 30.46
N SER A 206 -6.54 0.88 31.14
CA SER A 206 -6.91 1.40 32.46
C SER A 206 -8.22 2.19 32.36
N LEU A 207 -8.97 2.28 33.47
CA LEU A 207 -10.19 3.11 33.52
C LEU A 207 -9.95 4.53 33.03
N LYS A 208 -8.79 5.11 33.34
CA LYS A 208 -8.37 6.45 32.87
C LYS A 208 -8.22 6.50 31.33
N LYS A 209 -7.63 5.48 30.73
CA LYS A 209 -7.49 5.38 29.26
C LYS A 209 -8.84 5.14 28.58
N TYR A 210 -9.71 4.32 29.20
CA TYR A 210 -11.07 4.09 28.73
C TYR A 210 -11.90 5.41 28.79
N ILE A 211 -11.88 6.13 29.91
CA ILE A 211 -12.54 7.45 30.03
C ILE A 211 -12.06 8.38 28.92
N LYS A 212 -10.75 8.43 28.66
CA LYS A 212 -10.19 9.25 27.58
C LYS A 212 -10.70 8.81 26.21
N LEU A 213 -10.84 7.51 25.96
CA LEU A 213 -11.41 6.98 24.72
C LEU A 213 -12.89 7.41 24.58
N VAL A 214 -13.66 7.29 25.65
CA VAL A 214 -15.08 7.73 25.71
C VAL A 214 -15.18 9.24 25.47
N VAL A 215 -14.36 10.05 26.10
CA VAL A 215 -14.37 11.51 25.93
C VAL A 215 -13.97 11.92 24.51
N ASN A 216 -13.00 11.25 23.92
CA ASN A 216 -12.60 11.50 22.53
C ASN A 216 -13.69 11.14 21.51
N ASN A 217 -14.53 10.17 21.84
CA ASN A 217 -15.65 9.71 21.01
C ASN A 217 -17.03 10.17 21.55
N ARG A 218 -17.08 11.23 22.37
CA ARG A 218 -18.32 11.72 22.99
C ARG A 218 -19.43 12.08 22.00
N HIS A 219 -19.09 12.43 20.76
CA HIS A 219 -20.04 12.71 19.69
C HIS A 219 -20.86 11.48 19.25
N VAL A 220 -20.33 10.26 19.54
CA VAL A 220 -20.98 8.97 19.29
C VAL A 220 -21.80 8.51 20.51
N ILE A 221 -21.44 8.97 21.73
CA ILE A 221 -21.92 8.42 23.01
C ILE A 221 -23.11 9.20 23.61
N VAL A 222 -23.38 10.42 23.15
CA VAL A 222 -24.28 11.41 23.82
C VAL A 222 -25.73 10.93 24.02
N LYS A 223 -26.13 9.74 23.56
CA LYS A 223 -27.52 9.27 23.71
C LYS A 223 -27.81 8.21 24.78
N ASN A 224 -26.82 7.60 25.46
CA ASN A 224 -27.14 6.51 26.39
C ASN A 224 -26.22 6.41 27.61
N PHE A 225 -26.74 6.71 28.80
CA PHE A 225 -26.15 6.42 30.12
C PHE A 225 -25.89 4.90 30.32
N SER A 226 -26.61 4.03 29.60
CA SER A 226 -26.36 2.57 29.54
C SER A 226 -24.95 2.23 29.05
N ASN A 227 -24.29 3.14 28.28
CA ASN A 227 -22.93 2.93 27.79
C ASN A 227 -21.87 3.09 28.89
N PHE A 228 -22.15 3.86 29.97
CA PHE A 228 -21.22 3.94 31.11
C PHE A 228 -21.23 2.62 31.92
N LEU A 229 -22.39 2.00 32.14
CA LEU A 229 -22.48 0.69 32.79
C LEU A 229 -21.89 -0.43 31.92
N SER A 230 -22.03 -0.33 30.60
CA SER A 230 -21.38 -1.28 29.68
C SER A 230 -19.86 -1.12 29.71
N ALA A 231 -19.34 0.09 29.97
CA ALA A 231 -17.93 0.38 30.15
C ALA A 231 -17.33 -0.30 31.38
N VAL A 232 -18.02 -0.24 32.51
CA VAL A 232 -17.60 -0.91 33.76
C VAL A 232 -17.67 -2.44 33.60
N ARG A 233 -18.72 -2.96 32.99
CA ARG A 233 -18.83 -4.38 32.58
C ARG A 233 -17.71 -4.79 31.64
N TYR A 234 -17.27 -3.89 30.76
CA TYR A 234 -16.23 -4.14 29.79
C TYR A 234 -14.85 -4.35 30.42
N LEU A 235 -14.47 -3.60 31.46
CA LEU A 235 -13.21 -3.81 32.20
C LEU A 235 -13.08 -5.26 32.73
N TRP A 236 -14.20 -5.95 32.93
CA TRP A 236 -14.30 -7.36 33.32
C TRP A 236 -14.34 -8.34 32.11
N SER A 237 -14.54 -7.85 30.88
CA SER A 237 -14.78 -8.70 29.71
C SER A 237 -13.77 -8.53 28.56
N ARG A 238 -12.56 -8.08 28.84
CA ARG A 238 -11.52 -7.73 27.83
C ARG A 238 -11.26 -8.85 26.83
N THR A 239 -11.19 -10.10 27.27
CA THR A 239 -11.03 -11.29 26.43
C THR A 239 -12.23 -11.54 25.51
N ARG A 240 -13.41 -11.06 25.86
CA ARG A 240 -14.64 -11.32 25.09
C ARG A 240 -14.72 -10.60 23.76
N ILE A 241 -14.08 -9.41 23.61
CA ILE A 241 -14.08 -8.67 22.33
C ILE A 241 -13.26 -9.42 21.28
N TYR A 242 -12.05 -9.83 21.63
CA TYR A 242 -11.19 -10.60 20.72
C TYR A 242 -11.92 -11.86 20.25
N LYS A 243 -12.54 -12.60 21.21
CA LYS A 243 -13.32 -13.78 20.87
C LYS A 243 -14.53 -13.47 19.99
N LYS A 244 -15.25 -12.39 20.22
CA LYS A 244 -16.41 -12.01 19.38
C LYS A 244 -16.01 -11.67 17.95
N VAL A 245 -14.91 -10.93 17.76
CA VAL A 245 -14.38 -10.63 16.44
C VAL A 245 -13.94 -11.91 15.74
N TYR A 246 -13.18 -12.77 16.46
CA TYR A 246 -12.79 -14.09 15.99
C TYR A 246 -14.00 -14.93 15.56
N ASP A 247 -15.02 -15.04 16.42
CA ASP A 247 -16.24 -15.84 16.16
C ASP A 247 -17.00 -15.33 14.90
N ILE A 248 -17.02 -14.01 14.66
CA ILE A 248 -17.61 -13.42 13.43
C ILE A 248 -16.81 -13.83 12.21
N GLU A 249 -15.50 -13.65 12.24
CA GLU A 249 -14.62 -13.96 11.11
C GLU A 249 -14.62 -15.45 10.78
N GLU A 250 -14.49 -16.32 11.79
CA GLU A 250 -14.53 -17.77 11.64
C GLU A 250 -15.88 -18.24 11.06
N LYS A 251 -17.01 -17.70 11.59
CA LYS A 251 -18.36 -17.97 11.07
C LYS A 251 -18.52 -17.61 9.59
N LEU A 252 -17.88 -16.52 9.16
CA LEU A 252 -17.93 -16.04 7.78
C LEU A 252 -16.87 -16.69 6.87
N GLY A 253 -15.98 -17.51 7.42
CA GLY A 253 -14.86 -18.12 6.70
C GLY A 253 -13.82 -17.12 6.22
N VAL A 254 -13.68 -15.97 6.90
CA VAL A 254 -12.65 -14.95 6.66
C VAL A 254 -11.58 -15.03 7.72
N PHE A 255 -10.34 -14.76 7.35
CA PHE A 255 -9.20 -14.81 8.25
C PHE A 255 -8.40 -13.52 8.15
N SER A 256 -7.93 -13.04 9.29
CA SER A 256 -7.19 -11.78 9.39
C SER A 256 -5.78 -11.97 9.91
N THR A 257 -4.95 -10.93 9.70
CA THR A 257 -3.61 -10.84 10.29
C THR A 257 -3.70 -10.09 11.62
N ILE A 258 -3.21 -10.72 12.68
CA ILE A 258 -3.18 -10.18 14.03
C ILE A 258 -1.78 -9.66 14.33
N PHE A 259 -1.61 -8.33 14.34
CA PHE A 259 -0.35 -7.69 14.69
C PHE A 259 -0.21 -7.54 16.21
N LEU A 260 0.73 -8.29 16.79
CA LEU A 260 0.93 -8.38 18.23
C LEU A 260 2.10 -7.50 18.69
N LEU A 261 1.84 -6.56 19.61
CA LEU A 261 2.86 -5.74 20.24
C LEU A 261 3.61 -6.55 21.30
N THR A 262 4.93 -6.52 21.30
CA THR A 262 5.79 -7.24 22.27
C THR A 262 6.00 -6.51 23.57
N GLU A 263 5.90 -5.17 23.56
CA GLU A 263 6.05 -4.34 24.76
C GLU A 263 4.78 -4.35 25.61
N TYR A 264 4.62 -5.34 26.48
CA TYR A 264 3.53 -5.40 27.45
C TYR A 264 4.02 -5.76 28.86
N PRO A 265 3.39 -5.19 29.91
CA PRO A 265 3.73 -5.53 31.29
C PRO A 265 3.55 -7.02 31.61
N ALA A 266 4.43 -7.61 32.41
CA ALA A 266 4.45 -9.04 32.74
C ALA A 266 3.11 -9.59 33.26
N LYS A 267 2.28 -8.77 33.93
CA LYS A 267 0.93 -9.12 34.41
C LYS A 267 -0.05 -9.53 33.29
N TYR A 268 0.26 -9.20 32.01
CA TYR A 268 -0.57 -9.55 30.84
C TYR A 268 -0.08 -10.78 30.07
N LYS A 269 1.01 -11.39 30.53
CA LYS A 269 1.58 -12.59 29.88
C LYS A 269 0.51 -13.67 29.65
N TYR A 270 -0.25 -14.00 30.68
CA TYR A 270 -1.32 -15.02 30.56
C TYR A 270 -2.37 -14.68 29.50
N PHE A 271 -2.71 -13.40 29.37
CA PHE A 271 -3.64 -12.92 28.35
C PHE A 271 -3.05 -13.08 26.94
N VAL A 272 -1.80 -12.69 26.75
CA VAL A 272 -1.07 -12.83 25.46
C VAL A 272 -0.94 -14.31 25.09
N ASP A 273 -0.56 -15.15 26.04
CA ASP A 273 -0.46 -16.60 25.83
C ASP A 273 -1.83 -17.21 25.44
N SER A 274 -2.93 -16.72 26.00
CA SER A 274 -4.29 -17.12 25.63
C SER A 274 -4.66 -16.69 24.22
N LEU A 275 -4.29 -15.46 23.83
CA LEU A 275 -4.51 -14.97 22.45
C LEU A 275 -3.73 -15.80 21.44
N ILE A 276 -2.44 -16.03 21.71
CA ILE A 276 -1.59 -16.84 20.83
C ILE A 276 -2.20 -18.23 20.65
N LYS A 277 -2.63 -18.88 21.73
CA LYS A 277 -3.30 -20.20 21.66
C LYS A 277 -4.59 -20.16 20.84
N THR A 278 -5.30 -19.04 20.80
CA THR A 278 -6.52 -18.90 20.01
C THR A 278 -6.21 -18.85 18.50
N TYR A 279 -5.12 -18.20 18.10
CA TYR A 279 -4.80 -17.96 16.70
C TYR A 279 -3.74 -18.91 16.12
N CYS A 280 -2.82 -19.43 16.93
CA CYS A 280 -1.80 -20.38 16.47
C CYS A 280 -2.40 -21.68 15.93
N GLY A 281 -1.90 -22.11 14.76
CA GLY A 281 -2.35 -23.35 14.10
C GLY A 281 -3.72 -23.24 13.43
N THR A 282 -4.27 -22.03 13.33
CA THR A 282 -5.49 -21.72 12.57
C THR A 282 -5.12 -21.07 11.22
N ASN A 283 -6.13 -20.72 10.42
CA ASN A 283 -5.96 -19.96 9.19
C ASN A 283 -5.68 -18.46 9.42
N PHE A 284 -5.80 -17.97 10.66
CA PHE A 284 -5.39 -16.63 11.03
C PHE A 284 -3.87 -16.50 11.03
N GLU A 285 -3.38 -15.30 10.75
CA GLU A 285 -1.95 -15.01 10.80
C GLU A 285 -1.59 -14.22 12.05
N LEU A 286 -0.51 -14.64 12.74
CA LEU A 286 0.18 -13.79 13.72
C LEU A 286 1.33 -13.05 13.04
N ALA A 287 1.41 -11.73 13.27
CA ALA A 287 2.46 -10.86 12.77
C ALA A 287 2.97 -9.90 13.87
N HIS A 288 4.09 -9.27 13.64
CA HIS A 288 4.71 -8.40 14.63
C HIS A 288 4.17 -6.97 14.55
N HIS A 289 3.67 -6.43 15.66
CA HIS A 289 3.39 -5.01 15.81
C HIS A 289 4.62 -4.29 16.37
N LEU A 290 5.53 -3.88 15.47
CA LEU A 290 6.86 -3.40 15.78
C LEU A 290 6.81 -2.01 16.43
N SER A 291 7.55 -1.81 17.52
CA SER A 291 7.67 -0.50 18.15
C SER A 291 8.40 0.51 17.25
N GLY A 292 7.78 1.69 17.03
CA GLY A 292 8.45 2.76 16.29
C GLY A 292 9.70 3.31 17.00
N MET A 293 9.81 3.11 18.33
CA MET A 293 11.03 3.43 19.07
C MET A 293 12.16 2.45 18.77
N SER A 294 11.84 1.18 18.54
CA SER A 294 12.84 0.16 18.16
C SER A 294 13.46 0.43 16.81
N ILE A 295 12.69 0.98 15.85
CA ILE A 295 13.24 1.43 14.57
C ILE A 295 14.23 2.58 14.78
N MET A 296 13.84 3.59 15.55
CA MET A 296 14.69 4.76 15.81
C MET A 296 15.97 4.41 16.59
N ASN A 297 15.87 3.48 17.56
CA ASN A 297 16.97 3.09 18.45
C ASN A 297 17.72 1.85 17.94
N GLN A 298 17.38 1.32 16.75
CA GLN A 298 17.99 0.14 16.14
C GLN A 298 17.88 -1.15 17.00
N ASN A 299 16.81 -1.27 17.78
CA ASN A 299 16.55 -2.40 18.69
C ASN A 299 15.62 -3.46 18.11
N VAL A 300 15.33 -3.41 16.80
CA VAL A 300 14.39 -4.29 16.10
C VAL A 300 14.76 -5.77 16.27
N LYS A 301 16.05 -6.11 16.27
CA LYS A 301 16.54 -7.49 16.46
C LYS A 301 16.08 -8.09 17.79
N GLN A 302 16.17 -7.32 18.88
CA GLN A 302 15.78 -7.78 20.21
C GLN A 302 14.27 -8.00 20.28
N GLU A 303 13.51 -7.05 19.76
CA GLU A 303 12.04 -7.14 19.74
C GLU A 303 11.56 -8.30 18.86
N LYS A 304 12.21 -8.53 17.70
CA LYS A 304 11.92 -9.70 16.85
C LYS A 304 12.23 -11.01 17.56
N ALA A 305 13.29 -11.11 18.32
CA ALA A 305 13.61 -12.32 19.07
C ALA A 305 12.52 -12.65 20.11
N MET A 306 11.96 -11.61 20.76
CA MET A 306 10.85 -11.79 21.70
C MET A 306 9.60 -12.34 21.02
N ILE A 307 9.20 -11.76 19.86
CA ILE A 307 7.98 -12.21 19.17
C ILE A 307 8.16 -13.59 18.54
N LYS A 308 9.32 -13.92 18.03
CA LYS A 308 9.63 -15.25 17.47
C LYS A 308 9.67 -16.37 18.53
N HIS A 309 9.94 -16.01 19.78
CA HIS A 309 9.82 -16.96 20.87
C HIS A 309 8.36 -17.37 21.14
N LEU A 310 7.40 -16.50 20.82
CA LEU A 310 5.98 -16.77 20.93
C LEU A 310 5.47 -17.60 19.75
N ASP A 311 5.86 -17.23 18.53
CA ASP A 311 5.55 -17.98 17.30
C ASP A 311 6.69 -17.80 16.27
N SER A 312 7.35 -18.92 15.95
CA SER A 312 8.47 -18.95 14.99
C SER A 312 8.05 -18.66 13.55
N SER A 313 6.77 -18.80 13.22
CA SER A 313 6.24 -18.59 11.87
C SER A 313 6.08 -17.11 11.50
N ILE A 314 6.20 -16.19 12.47
CA ILE A 314 6.04 -14.75 12.23
C ILE A 314 7.10 -14.24 11.25
N CYS A 315 6.62 -13.72 10.11
CA CYS A 315 7.48 -13.25 9.03
C CYS A 315 7.19 -11.80 8.59
N GLY A 316 6.05 -11.22 9.00
CA GLY A 316 5.64 -9.86 8.65
C GLY A 316 5.56 -8.93 9.84
N GLU A 317 5.52 -7.63 9.55
CA GLU A 317 5.41 -6.62 10.59
C GLU A 317 4.56 -5.41 10.18
N ARG A 318 4.14 -4.63 11.18
CA ARG A 318 3.53 -3.29 11.06
C ARG A 318 4.02 -2.41 12.20
N VAL A 319 4.40 -1.17 11.88
CA VAL A 319 4.91 -0.24 12.89
C VAL A 319 3.79 0.35 13.74
N HIS A 320 3.92 0.23 15.04
CA HIS A 320 3.00 0.83 16.00
C HIS A 320 2.87 2.35 15.81
N THR A 321 1.64 2.81 15.70
CA THR A 321 1.25 4.22 15.46
C THR A 321 1.81 4.81 14.17
N LEU A 322 2.27 3.97 13.22
CA LEU A 322 2.89 4.37 11.96
C LEU A 322 4.03 5.38 12.16
N ARG A 323 4.83 5.18 13.22
CA ARG A 323 5.93 6.06 13.60
C ARG A 323 7.22 5.61 12.94
N PHE A 324 7.48 6.10 11.75
CA PHE A 324 8.67 5.76 10.97
C PHE A 324 9.08 6.87 9.99
N ASP A 325 10.30 6.79 9.56
CA ASP A 325 10.86 7.35 8.35
C ASP A 325 11.04 6.21 7.34
N ILE A 326 10.78 6.44 6.05
CA ILE A 326 10.77 5.38 5.01
C ILE A 326 12.09 4.62 4.95
N ASN A 327 13.22 5.34 4.90
CA ASN A 327 14.53 4.69 4.76
C ASN A 327 14.91 3.90 6.02
N SER A 328 14.66 4.47 7.18
CA SER A 328 14.92 3.81 8.47
C SER A 328 14.06 2.56 8.64
N LEU A 329 12.76 2.62 8.28
CA LEU A 329 11.86 1.48 8.34
C LEU A 329 12.39 0.33 7.48
N PHE A 330 12.49 0.53 6.17
CA PHE A 330 12.83 -0.56 5.27
C PHE A 330 14.25 -1.08 5.47
N SER A 331 15.20 -0.23 5.87
CA SER A 331 16.55 -0.67 6.26
C SER A 331 16.53 -1.59 7.48
N GLN A 332 15.78 -1.23 8.54
CA GLN A 332 15.71 -2.02 9.76
C GLN A 332 14.96 -3.34 9.57
N VAL A 333 13.83 -3.32 8.86
CA VAL A 333 13.05 -4.53 8.65
C VAL A 333 13.75 -5.51 7.69
N GLU A 334 14.46 -5.02 6.66
CA GLU A 334 15.32 -5.83 5.81
C GLU A 334 16.48 -6.48 6.58
N MET A 335 17.22 -5.68 7.38
CA MET A 335 18.34 -6.18 8.20
C MET A 335 17.89 -7.25 9.19
N ASN A 336 16.67 -7.21 9.63
CA ASN A 336 16.08 -8.17 10.55
C ASN A 336 15.28 -9.27 9.85
N ALA A 337 15.41 -9.40 8.52
CA ALA A 337 14.80 -10.46 7.73
C ALA A 337 13.29 -10.61 7.93
N TYR A 338 12.53 -9.51 7.92
CA TYR A 338 11.09 -9.55 7.70
C TYR A 338 10.80 -9.69 6.22
N ASN A 339 9.74 -10.39 5.90
CA ASN A 339 9.35 -10.67 4.52
C ASN A 339 8.46 -9.55 3.95
N TYR A 340 7.59 -8.97 4.78
CA TYR A 340 6.73 -7.88 4.38
C TYR A 340 6.54 -6.83 5.50
N ASP A 341 6.21 -5.62 5.09
CA ASP A 341 5.71 -4.51 5.89
C ASP A 341 4.28 -4.16 5.47
N ASN A 342 3.42 -3.83 6.44
CA ASN A 342 2.08 -3.33 6.16
C ASN A 342 1.81 -2.02 6.95
N SER A 343 2.72 -1.03 6.79
CA SER A 343 2.65 0.24 7.53
C SER A 343 2.35 1.46 6.67
N LEU A 344 2.36 1.34 5.32
CA LEU A 344 2.36 2.49 4.41
C LEU A 344 0.98 3.14 4.27
N LEU A 345 0.58 3.94 5.27
CA LEU A 345 -0.61 4.78 5.27
C LEU A 345 -0.26 6.17 5.82
N PHE A 346 -0.95 7.20 5.35
CA PHE A 346 -1.06 8.48 6.04
C PHE A 346 -2.25 8.42 7.00
N PRO A 347 -2.04 8.57 8.33
CA PRO A 347 -3.12 8.38 9.30
C PRO A 347 -4.24 9.42 9.20
N GLU A 348 -4.01 10.52 8.45
CA GLU A 348 -4.94 11.62 8.29
C GLU A 348 -6.11 11.33 7.38
N ASP A 349 -5.94 10.40 6.39
CA ASP A 349 -7.03 10.01 5.46
C ASP A 349 -6.85 8.56 4.99
N MET A 350 -7.91 7.96 4.50
CA MET A 350 -7.86 6.70 3.75
C MET A 350 -7.20 6.92 2.40
N GLY A 351 -6.46 5.92 1.90
CA GLY A 351 -5.93 6.04 0.55
C GLY A 351 -4.63 5.28 0.28
N TYR A 352 -3.89 5.76 -0.69
CA TYR A 352 -2.74 5.09 -1.28
C TYR A 352 -1.47 5.94 -1.12
N ARG A 353 -0.67 5.64 -0.08
CA ARG A 353 0.57 6.40 0.19
C ARG A 353 1.58 6.31 -0.94
N THR A 354 1.69 5.15 -1.57
CA THR A 354 2.57 4.93 -2.75
C THR A 354 1.85 5.13 -4.09
N GLY A 355 0.58 5.58 -4.06
CA GLY A 355 -0.22 5.76 -5.27
C GLY A 355 -0.52 4.47 -6.04
N PHE A 356 -0.30 3.30 -5.45
CA PHE A 356 -0.43 1.99 -6.11
C PHE A 356 -1.22 1.00 -5.27
N SER A 357 -2.09 0.21 -5.88
CA SER A 357 -2.91 -0.78 -5.20
C SER A 357 -2.24 -2.16 -5.08
N TYR A 358 -1.15 -2.42 -5.78
CA TYR A 358 -0.48 -3.71 -5.73
C TYR A 358 0.70 -3.71 -4.76
N PRO A 359 0.99 -4.84 -4.10
CA PRO A 359 2.19 -5.01 -3.29
C PRO A 359 3.44 -4.86 -4.14
N HIS A 360 4.41 -4.11 -3.65
CA HIS A 360 5.66 -3.84 -4.37
C HIS A 360 6.83 -3.65 -3.40
N TYR A 361 8.05 -3.68 -3.94
CA TYR A 361 9.26 -3.42 -3.16
C TYR A 361 9.58 -1.93 -3.19
N ILE A 362 9.89 -1.32 -2.06
CA ILE A 362 10.30 0.10 -1.99
C ILE A 362 11.73 0.23 -2.51
N PHE A 363 12.01 1.27 -3.29
CA PHE A 363 13.35 1.56 -3.78
C PHE A 363 14.16 2.36 -2.76
N ASP A 364 15.38 1.89 -2.47
CA ASP A 364 16.37 2.64 -1.69
C ASP A 364 17.13 3.59 -2.62
N PRO A 365 16.84 4.91 -2.58
CA PRO A 365 17.50 5.85 -3.50
C PRO A 365 18.96 6.11 -3.13
N ILE A 366 19.39 5.79 -1.91
CA ILE A 366 20.76 5.94 -1.45
C ILE A 366 21.62 4.81 -2.01
N LYS A 367 21.15 3.55 -1.87
CA LYS A 367 21.85 2.36 -2.40
C LYS A 367 21.52 2.07 -3.87
N LYS A 368 20.58 2.81 -4.47
CA LYS A 368 20.10 2.65 -5.85
C LYS A 368 19.67 1.21 -6.17
N LYS A 369 18.86 0.61 -5.29
CA LYS A 369 18.30 -0.73 -5.45
C LYS A 369 17.02 -0.90 -4.62
N PRO A 370 16.11 -1.83 -4.97
CA PRO A 370 14.96 -2.12 -4.13
C PRO A 370 15.40 -2.79 -2.81
N PHE A 371 14.66 -2.53 -1.74
CA PHE A 371 14.69 -3.34 -0.53
C PHE A 371 14.12 -4.72 -0.82
N LYS A 372 14.45 -5.72 0.02
CA LYS A 372 13.96 -7.11 -0.13
C LYS A 372 12.67 -7.38 0.65
N VAL A 373 12.12 -6.37 1.29
CA VAL A 373 10.88 -6.45 2.07
C VAL A 373 9.73 -5.98 1.20
N LEU A 374 8.69 -6.81 1.08
CA LEU A 374 7.49 -6.47 0.30
C LEU A 374 6.65 -5.43 1.07
N ALA A 375 6.40 -4.29 0.48
CA ALA A 375 5.43 -3.34 0.98
C ALA A 375 4.02 -3.78 0.55
N ILE A 376 3.18 -4.16 1.50
CA ILE A 376 1.75 -4.38 1.28
C ILE A 376 1.03 -3.07 1.64
N PRO A 377 0.30 -2.44 0.70
CA PRO A 377 -0.38 -1.18 0.99
C PRO A 377 -1.29 -1.30 2.21
N LEU A 378 -1.26 -0.32 3.13
CA LEU A 378 -2.30 -0.12 4.14
C LEU A 378 -3.16 1.06 3.70
N ASN A 379 -4.46 0.88 3.55
CA ASN A 379 -5.34 1.87 2.92
C ASN A 379 -6.36 2.46 3.87
N ILE A 380 -6.82 1.67 4.84
CA ILE A 380 -7.90 2.02 5.77
C ILE A 380 -7.46 1.70 7.20
N MET A 381 -7.71 2.65 8.10
CA MET A 381 -7.53 2.46 9.54
C MET A 381 -8.74 3.06 10.27
N ASP A 382 -9.35 2.30 11.17
CA ASP A 382 -10.53 2.75 11.94
C ASP A 382 -10.29 4.07 12.70
N THR A 383 -9.09 4.26 13.25
CA THR A 383 -8.73 5.50 13.94
C THR A 383 -8.71 6.70 13.01
N THR A 384 -8.39 6.54 11.72
CA THR A 384 -8.53 7.60 10.71
C THR A 384 -9.97 8.10 10.61
N LEU A 385 -10.93 7.19 10.70
CA LEU A 385 -12.35 7.51 10.55
C LEU A 385 -12.94 8.20 11.78
N VAL A 386 -12.62 7.71 12.98
CA VAL A 386 -13.34 8.10 14.21
C VAL A 386 -12.56 9.00 15.17
N ASP A 387 -11.22 9.11 15.06
CA ASP A 387 -10.43 10.00 15.96
C ASP A 387 -10.65 11.47 15.60
N ARG A 388 -10.85 12.31 16.64
CA ARG A 388 -11.03 13.76 16.51
C ARG A 388 -9.89 14.48 15.77
N LYS A 389 -8.72 13.87 15.70
CA LYS A 389 -7.55 14.43 15.01
C LYS A 389 -7.60 14.29 13.50
N TYR A 390 -8.48 13.42 12.99
CA TYR A 390 -8.58 13.01 11.60
C TYR A 390 -9.97 13.30 11.04
N LEU A 391 -10.65 12.35 10.41
CA LEU A 391 -11.94 12.56 9.75
C LEU A 391 -13.10 12.76 10.73
N TRP A 392 -13.00 12.21 11.94
CA TRP A 392 -13.97 12.37 13.04
C TRP A 392 -15.43 12.09 12.64
N LEU A 393 -15.66 10.99 11.97
CA LEU A 393 -16.97 10.57 11.51
C LEU A 393 -17.83 10.02 12.67
N LYS A 394 -19.15 10.16 12.54
CA LYS A 394 -20.12 9.47 13.40
C LYS A 394 -20.31 8.04 12.92
N ASP A 395 -20.74 7.12 13.82
CA ASP A 395 -20.90 5.69 13.48
C ASP A 395 -21.81 5.47 12.26
N GLU A 396 -22.88 6.27 12.10
CA GLU A 396 -23.80 6.19 10.96
C GLU A 396 -23.11 6.50 9.62
N SER A 397 -22.05 7.32 9.64
CA SER A 397 -21.30 7.70 8.46
C SER A 397 -20.10 6.77 8.19
N VAL A 398 -19.61 6.06 9.21
CA VAL A 398 -18.42 5.20 9.09
C VAL A 398 -18.68 4.04 8.11
N GLU A 399 -19.81 3.33 8.26
CA GLU A 399 -20.14 2.19 7.39
C GLU A 399 -20.24 2.61 5.92
N LYS A 400 -20.94 3.72 5.66
CA LYS A 400 -21.08 4.27 4.31
C LYS A 400 -19.73 4.67 3.72
N GLU A 401 -18.94 5.45 4.46
CA GLU A 401 -17.64 5.94 4.00
C GLU A 401 -16.67 4.79 3.69
N LEU A 402 -16.69 3.73 4.53
CA LEU A 402 -15.91 2.51 4.30
C LEU A 402 -16.35 1.79 3.02
N LEU A 403 -17.64 1.52 2.88
CA LEU A 403 -18.17 0.79 1.73
C LEU A 403 -17.99 1.57 0.42
N ASP A 404 -18.17 2.88 0.44
CA ASP A 404 -17.94 3.74 -0.73
C ASP A 404 -16.46 3.72 -1.14
N PHE A 405 -15.53 3.87 -0.18
CA PHE A 405 -14.10 3.81 -0.48
C PHE A 405 -13.67 2.43 -0.98
N ILE A 406 -14.13 1.35 -0.32
CA ILE A 406 -13.81 -0.02 -0.73
C ILE A 406 -14.36 -0.28 -2.14
N SER A 407 -15.64 0.04 -2.41
CA SER A 407 -16.25 -0.20 -3.72
C SER A 407 -15.53 0.53 -4.85
N ASN A 408 -15.10 1.76 -4.62
CA ASN A 408 -14.31 2.51 -5.59
C ASN A 408 -12.92 1.89 -5.79
N SER A 409 -12.31 1.39 -4.71
CA SER A 409 -10.96 0.79 -4.74
C SER A 409 -10.94 -0.55 -5.47
N LEU A 410 -11.99 -1.36 -5.37
CA LEU A 410 -12.09 -2.66 -6.03
C LEU A 410 -12.02 -2.56 -7.56
N ASN A 411 -12.42 -1.43 -8.14
CA ASN A 411 -12.35 -1.21 -9.59
C ASN A 411 -10.92 -1.15 -10.13
N TYR A 412 -9.93 -0.91 -9.26
CA TYR A 412 -8.52 -0.84 -9.67
C TYR A 412 -7.80 -2.20 -9.60
N GLY A 413 -8.44 -3.23 -9.05
CA GLY A 413 -7.76 -4.49 -8.75
C GLY A 413 -6.73 -4.37 -7.62
N GLY A 414 -5.97 -5.45 -7.38
CA GLY A 414 -4.90 -5.48 -6.40
C GLY A 414 -5.37 -5.69 -4.95
N VAL A 415 -4.66 -5.11 -4.00
CA VAL A 415 -4.86 -5.29 -2.56
C VAL A 415 -5.41 -4.02 -1.92
N LEU A 416 -6.45 -4.18 -1.14
CA LEU A 416 -6.96 -3.17 -0.22
C LEU A 416 -6.78 -3.68 1.22
N SER A 417 -5.88 -3.07 1.98
CA SER A 417 -5.67 -3.47 3.39
C SER A 417 -6.51 -2.63 4.33
N VAL A 418 -7.20 -3.32 5.23
CA VAL A 418 -8.09 -2.75 6.24
C VAL A 418 -7.57 -3.10 7.62
N LEU A 419 -7.32 -2.08 8.43
CA LEU A 419 -6.97 -2.19 9.84
C LEU A 419 -8.14 -1.75 10.70
N ILE A 420 -8.62 -2.63 11.57
CA ILE A 420 -9.61 -2.32 12.60
C ILE A 420 -9.03 -2.72 13.95
N HIS A 421 -8.75 -1.75 14.82
CA HIS A 421 -8.27 -2.03 16.17
C HIS A 421 -9.38 -2.65 17.02
N TYR A 422 -9.03 -3.55 17.89
CA TYR A 422 -10.03 -4.09 18.85
C TYR A 422 -10.62 -2.99 19.73
N SER A 423 -9.89 -1.92 19.98
CA SER A 423 -10.41 -0.75 20.71
C SER A 423 -11.58 -0.05 20.02
N PHE A 424 -11.72 -0.18 18.70
CA PHE A 424 -12.88 0.32 17.97
C PHE A 424 -14.19 -0.27 18.49
N PHE A 425 -14.21 -1.56 18.78
CA PHE A 425 -15.41 -2.26 19.28
C PHE A 425 -15.73 -2.02 20.76
N LEU A 426 -14.91 -1.22 21.49
CA LEU A 426 -15.14 -0.89 22.88
C LEU A 426 -16.23 0.16 23.10
N ILE A 427 -16.55 0.91 22.07
CA ILE A 427 -17.58 1.93 22.06
C ILE A 427 -18.72 1.39 21.20
N ASN A 428 -19.97 1.51 21.68
CA ASN A 428 -21.14 1.00 20.96
C ASN A 428 -20.97 -0.47 20.51
N THR A 429 -20.41 -1.31 21.37
CA THR A 429 -19.92 -2.66 21.08
C THR A 429 -20.87 -3.47 20.19
N LYS A 430 -22.17 -3.53 20.54
CA LYS A 430 -23.15 -4.29 19.78
C LYS A 430 -23.28 -3.73 18.34
N SER A 431 -23.53 -2.43 18.21
CA SER A 431 -23.75 -1.76 16.92
C SER A 431 -22.50 -1.88 16.01
N ARG A 432 -21.28 -1.71 16.58
CA ARG A 432 -20.04 -1.78 15.81
C ARG A 432 -19.67 -3.20 15.39
N LEU A 433 -19.98 -4.23 16.21
CA LEU A 433 -19.83 -5.62 15.80
C LEU A 433 -20.83 -6.01 14.71
N GLU A 434 -22.10 -5.56 14.82
CA GLU A 434 -23.10 -5.78 13.79
C GLU A 434 -22.74 -5.05 12.47
N MET A 435 -22.22 -3.83 12.56
CA MET A 435 -21.70 -3.09 11.39
C MET A 435 -20.53 -3.84 10.73
N TYR A 436 -19.59 -4.33 11.53
CA TYR A 436 -18.46 -5.11 11.05
C TYR A 436 -18.91 -6.38 10.31
N GLU A 437 -19.82 -7.17 10.90
CA GLU A 437 -20.39 -8.36 10.27
C GLU A 437 -21.10 -8.01 8.95
N ARG A 438 -21.89 -6.90 8.89
CA ARG A 438 -22.55 -6.45 7.65
C ARG A 438 -21.53 -6.07 6.56
N ILE A 439 -20.46 -5.36 6.91
CA ILE A 439 -19.41 -4.97 5.95
C ILE A 439 -18.76 -6.24 5.36
N LEU A 440 -18.32 -7.18 6.19
CA LEU A 440 -17.72 -8.43 5.72
C LEU A 440 -18.67 -9.23 4.84
N THR A 441 -19.93 -9.40 5.27
CA THR A 441 -20.97 -10.10 4.49
C THR A 441 -21.21 -9.43 3.14
N SER A 442 -21.24 -8.08 3.10
CA SER A 442 -21.39 -7.33 1.85
C SER A 442 -20.22 -7.55 0.90
N LEU A 443 -19.00 -7.60 1.40
CA LEU A 443 -17.82 -7.87 0.58
C LEU A 443 -17.81 -9.30 0.02
N ILE A 444 -18.13 -10.27 0.85
CA ILE A 444 -18.24 -11.68 0.45
C ILE A 444 -19.31 -11.86 -0.63
N SER A 445 -20.48 -11.22 -0.47
CA SER A 445 -21.58 -11.30 -1.45
C SER A 445 -21.22 -10.69 -2.82
N LYS A 446 -20.23 -9.81 -2.86
CA LYS A 446 -19.66 -9.25 -4.09
C LYS A 446 -18.52 -10.08 -4.69
N GLY A 447 -18.23 -11.26 -4.14
CA GLY A 447 -17.15 -12.13 -4.59
C GLY A 447 -15.76 -11.64 -4.21
N VAL A 448 -15.64 -10.70 -3.25
CA VAL A 448 -14.34 -10.21 -2.78
C VAL A 448 -13.69 -11.25 -1.88
N LYS A 449 -12.47 -11.64 -2.20
CA LYS A 449 -11.66 -12.48 -1.31
C LYS A 449 -11.10 -11.64 -0.16
N ILE A 450 -11.32 -12.14 1.07
CA ILE A 450 -10.80 -11.52 2.29
C ILE A 450 -9.84 -12.50 2.95
N GLY A 451 -8.65 -12.04 3.36
CA GLY A 451 -7.67 -12.90 4.02
C GLY A 451 -6.47 -12.15 4.59
N THR A 452 -5.35 -12.84 4.74
CA THR A 452 -4.18 -12.39 5.49
C THR A 452 -3.12 -11.69 4.63
N CYS A 453 -2.21 -10.96 5.28
CA CYS A 453 -1.04 -10.38 4.63
C CYS A 453 -0.07 -11.46 4.13
N ARG A 454 0.03 -12.61 4.81
CA ARG A 454 0.88 -13.74 4.41
C ARG A 454 0.44 -14.35 3.08
N GLU A 455 -0.88 -14.45 2.84
CA GLU A 455 -1.40 -14.92 1.55
C GLU A 455 -0.96 -14.02 0.41
N ILE A 456 -1.01 -12.69 0.61
CA ILE A 456 -0.52 -11.69 -0.34
C ILE A 456 0.97 -11.84 -0.60
N TYR A 457 1.79 -11.95 0.46
CA TYR A 457 3.23 -12.16 0.32
C TYR A 457 3.54 -13.42 -0.49
N THR A 458 2.88 -14.53 -0.15
CA THR A 458 3.08 -15.81 -0.84
C THR A 458 2.66 -15.77 -2.31
N TRP A 459 1.57 -15.08 -2.61
CA TRP A 459 1.10 -14.87 -3.99
C TRP A 459 2.13 -14.04 -4.79
N ARG A 460 2.59 -12.92 -4.24
CA ARG A 460 3.52 -12.02 -4.93
C ARG A 460 4.87 -12.68 -5.20
N ASP A 461 5.36 -13.50 -4.30
CA ASP A 461 6.64 -14.23 -4.47
C ASP A 461 6.60 -15.23 -5.63
N LYS A 462 5.43 -15.81 -5.91
CA LYS A 462 5.20 -16.76 -7.01
C LYS A 462 4.91 -16.10 -8.36
N SER A 463 4.55 -14.82 -8.39
CA SER A 463 3.96 -14.15 -9.57
C SER A 463 4.98 -13.45 -10.46
N LYS A 464 6.14 -14.06 -10.72
CA LYS A 464 7.19 -13.46 -11.56
C LYS A 464 6.98 -13.80 -13.04
N ASN A 465 6.78 -12.76 -13.89
CA ASN A 465 6.61 -12.88 -15.34
C ASN A 465 7.47 -11.88 -16.13
N ILE A 466 8.50 -11.30 -15.50
CA ILE A 466 9.36 -10.30 -16.14
C ILE A 466 10.77 -10.86 -16.23
N LEU A 467 11.28 -10.96 -17.45
CA LEU A 467 12.62 -11.39 -17.78
C LEU A 467 13.50 -10.19 -18.12
N PHE A 468 14.59 -10.01 -17.40
CA PHE A 468 15.59 -9.01 -17.73
C PHE A 468 16.73 -9.65 -18.52
N LEU A 469 16.90 -9.24 -19.78
CA LEU A 469 18.02 -9.62 -20.64
C LEU A 469 19.11 -8.54 -20.60
N LYS A 470 20.38 -8.98 -20.63
CA LYS A 470 21.56 -8.11 -20.69
C LYS A 470 22.09 -8.00 -22.11
#